data_bee88aecc09ec4ffd317a16a47ec68e1
#
_entry.id   bee88aecc09ec4ffd317a16a47ec68e1
#
_cell.length_a   1.000
_cell.length_b   1.000
_cell.length_c   1.000
_cell.angle_alpha   90.00
_cell.angle_beta   90.00
_cell.angle_gamma   90.00
#
_symmetry.space_group_name_H-M   'P 1'
#
loop_
_entity.id
_entity.type
_entity.pdbx_description
1 polymer ?
#
loop_
_entity_poly.entity_id
_entity_poly.type
_entity_poly.pdbx_seq_one_letter_code
_entity_poly.pdbx_strand_id
1 'polypeptide(L)'
;MNKQTIYDIDVAGKTVYVRVDYNVPCDKDGHITDDRRIRSTLPTIRYLLKEGAAVILASHMGRPKGERNPELSLRPAAERLSELLEQPVQFADDCIGSETAAMKKALQPGQVLLLENLRFHKEEEKNDPDFAKALVEGCTAAVNDAFGVSHRAHASVVGVGKLLPMVSGLLLKKEIDFLDGVIENPKRPFAAIIGGAKISDKIQVIANLMEKADVIMIGGGMANTFVAAEGYDMGRSLQDKDRFELARNLMKKAKEMGSDIILPVDFMAGDAFSEKANIKVLEAKDFSDPWMALDIGPKTIRLYTETLKKMKSVVWNGPMGVFEMKPFATGTFAIAEAIANLDATTVIGGGESASVVDQMGIEDKFSHVSTGGGASLEMLEGMVLPGVAVLADKE
;
A
#
# COMPACT_ATOMS: atom_id res chain seq x y z
N MET A 1 7.23 -14.08 -6.84
CA MET A 1 8.71 -14.13 -6.61
C MET A 1 9.11 -15.42 -5.86
N ASN A 2 10.30 -16.00 -6.16
CA ASN A 2 10.76 -17.22 -5.48
C ASN A 2 11.62 -16.87 -4.24
N LYS A 3 11.00 -16.33 -3.19
CA LYS A 3 11.67 -15.92 -1.95
C LYS A 3 11.36 -16.87 -0.80
N GLN A 4 12.34 -17.11 0.08
CA GLN A 4 12.13 -17.88 1.31
C GLN A 4 11.17 -17.17 2.25
N THR A 5 10.46 -17.96 3.02
CA THR A 5 9.48 -17.54 4.03
C THR A 5 9.83 -18.11 5.40
N ILE A 6 9.11 -17.73 6.42
CA ILE A 6 9.27 -18.31 7.76
C ILE A 6 9.05 -19.82 7.81
N TYR A 7 8.43 -20.43 6.79
CA TYR A 7 8.28 -21.89 6.68
C TYR A 7 9.53 -22.61 6.20
N ASP A 8 10.47 -21.88 5.61
CA ASP A 8 11.66 -22.43 4.97
C ASP A 8 12.89 -22.40 5.90
N ILE A 9 12.74 -21.92 7.15
CA ILE A 9 13.82 -21.79 8.14
C ILE A 9 13.46 -22.48 9.45
N ASP A 10 14.47 -23.07 10.11
CA ASP A 10 14.34 -23.55 11.48
C ASP A 10 14.53 -22.39 12.47
N VAL A 11 13.57 -22.20 13.37
CA VAL A 11 13.56 -21.13 14.38
C VAL A 11 13.49 -21.63 15.82
N ALA A 12 13.44 -22.94 16.04
CA ALA A 12 13.27 -23.55 17.34
C ALA A 12 14.44 -23.18 18.28
N GLY A 13 14.12 -22.60 19.43
CA GLY A 13 15.10 -22.16 20.42
C GLY A 13 15.96 -20.96 19.98
N LYS A 14 15.63 -20.32 18.87
CA LYS A 14 16.38 -19.18 18.31
C LYS A 14 15.73 -17.86 18.65
N THR A 15 16.54 -16.80 18.68
CA THR A 15 16.06 -15.42 18.73
C THR A 15 15.94 -14.88 17.32
N VAL A 16 14.72 -14.49 16.94
CA VAL A 16 14.37 -14.04 15.61
C VAL A 16 14.02 -12.56 15.62
N TYR A 17 14.73 -11.78 14.82
CA TYR A 17 14.39 -10.39 14.55
C TYR A 17 13.24 -10.33 13.52
N VAL A 18 12.22 -9.53 13.78
CA VAL A 18 11.06 -9.37 12.88
C VAL A 18 10.79 -7.89 12.64
N ARG A 19 10.91 -7.43 11.42
CA ARG A 19 10.51 -6.09 11.01
C ARG A 19 9.02 -6.07 10.70
N VAL A 20 8.27 -5.31 11.46
CA VAL A 20 6.82 -5.11 11.29
C VAL A 20 6.50 -3.63 11.00
N ASP A 21 5.31 -3.33 10.50
CA ASP A 21 4.86 -1.96 10.26
C ASP A 21 3.71 -1.58 11.22
N TYR A 22 4.06 -1.04 12.37
CA TYR A 22 3.14 -0.55 13.41
C TYR A 22 2.98 0.98 13.37
N ASN A 23 3.15 1.58 12.20
CA ASN A 23 2.81 2.98 11.99
C ASN A 23 1.29 3.13 11.90
N VAL A 24 0.63 2.99 13.03
CA VAL A 24 -0.83 3.01 13.19
C VAL A 24 -1.33 4.41 13.58
N PRO A 25 -2.56 4.80 13.18
CA PRO A 25 -3.13 6.06 13.62
C PRO A 25 -3.53 6.00 15.10
N CYS A 26 -3.26 7.09 15.82
CA CYS A 26 -3.66 7.28 17.19
C CYS A 26 -4.50 8.55 17.33
N ASP A 27 -5.38 8.59 18.32
CA ASP A 27 -6.10 9.78 18.74
C ASP A 27 -5.20 10.74 19.55
N LYS A 28 -5.77 11.84 20.02
CA LYS A 28 -5.05 12.86 20.82
C LYS A 28 -4.60 12.37 22.17
N ASP A 29 -5.22 11.31 22.68
CA ASP A 29 -4.91 10.69 23.96
C ASP A 29 -3.93 9.52 23.83
N GLY A 30 -3.47 9.23 22.59
CA GLY A 30 -2.52 8.18 22.27
C GLY A 30 -3.14 6.80 22.07
N HIS A 31 -4.47 6.68 22.04
CA HIS A 31 -5.14 5.42 21.77
C HIS A 31 -5.12 5.10 20.28
N ILE A 32 -4.84 3.84 19.96
CA ILE A 32 -4.86 3.36 18.58
C ILE A 32 -6.30 3.35 18.06
N THR A 33 -6.55 4.05 16.96
CA THR A 33 -7.87 4.14 16.31
C THR A 33 -8.08 3.09 15.22
N ASP A 34 -6.98 2.52 14.70
CA ASP A 34 -6.99 1.42 13.72
C ASP A 34 -5.80 0.49 13.98
N ASP A 35 -6.08 -0.76 14.35
CA ASP A 35 -5.06 -1.76 14.70
C ASP A 35 -4.82 -2.81 13.58
N ARG A 36 -5.36 -2.60 12.37
CA ARG A 36 -5.26 -3.57 11.25
C ARG A 36 -3.83 -3.99 10.95
N ARG A 37 -2.88 -3.06 10.96
CA ARG A 37 -1.46 -3.36 10.74
C ARG A 37 -0.88 -4.28 11.79
N ILE A 38 -1.28 -4.13 13.05
CA ILE A 38 -0.86 -5.03 14.13
C ILE A 38 -1.49 -6.41 13.94
N ARG A 39 -2.79 -6.48 13.68
CA ARG A 39 -3.51 -7.74 13.43
C ARG A 39 -2.94 -8.51 12.24
N SER A 40 -2.54 -7.81 11.19
CA SER A 40 -2.03 -8.43 9.98
C SER A 40 -0.71 -9.19 10.20
N THR A 41 0.07 -8.87 11.23
CA THR A 41 1.32 -9.56 11.58
C THR A 41 1.13 -10.73 12.54
N LEU A 42 -0.05 -10.88 13.16
CA LEU A 42 -0.31 -11.95 14.12
C LEU A 42 -0.04 -13.37 13.58
N PRO A 43 -0.38 -13.70 12.34
CA PRO A 43 -0.06 -15.02 11.79
C PRO A 43 1.44 -15.33 11.82
N THR A 44 2.28 -14.36 11.44
CA THR A 44 3.75 -14.50 11.49
C THR A 44 4.25 -14.68 12.92
N ILE A 45 3.81 -13.82 13.84
CA ILE A 45 4.26 -13.86 15.23
C ILE A 45 3.82 -15.16 15.91
N ARG A 46 2.56 -15.55 15.75
CA ARG A 46 2.02 -16.80 16.33
C ARG A 46 2.73 -18.03 15.79
N TYR A 47 3.07 -18.05 14.51
CA TYR A 47 3.84 -19.14 13.93
C TYR A 47 5.22 -19.24 14.59
N LEU A 48 5.98 -18.14 14.66
CA LEU A 48 7.31 -18.11 15.27
C LEU A 48 7.27 -18.56 16.73
N LEU A 49 6.30 -18.09 17.52
CA LEU A 49 6.12 -18.48 18.91
C LEU A 49 5.77 -19.99 19.04
N LYS A 50 4.88 -20.50 18.19
CA LYS A 50 4.51 -21.91 18.16
C LYS A 50 5.70 -22.81 17.84
N GLU A 51 6.59 -22.37 16.96
CA GLU A 51 7.84 -23.08 16.62
C GLU A 51 8.94 -22.88 17.68
N GLY A 52 8.66 -22.22 18.81
CA GLY A 52 9.56 -22.08 19.94
C GLY A 52 10.64 -20.99 19.77
N ALA A 53 10.40 -19.97 18.94
CA ALA A 53 11.29 -18.83 18.83
C ALA A 53 11.10 -17.82 19.98
N ALA A 54 12.16 -17.08 20.32
CA ALA A 54 12.08 -15.79 20.99
C ALA A 54 11.97 -14.69 19.90
N VAL A 55 11.02 -13.78 20.02
CA VAL A 55 10.68 -12.83 18.94
C VAL A 55 11.03 -11.40 19.35
N ILE A 56 11.89 -10.74 18.58
CA ILE A 56 12.21 -9.32 18.71
C ILE A 56 11.55 -8.56 17.57
N LEU A 57 10.55 -7.73 17.89
CA LEU A 57 9.85 -6.90 16.94
C LEU A 57 10.48 -5.51 16.85
N ALA A 58 10.61 -5.02 15.63
CA ALA A 58 11.11 -3.68 15.35
C ALA A 58 10.17 -2.96 14.37
N SER A 59 9.81 -1.72 14.69
CA SER A 59 8.93 -0.91 13.86
C SER A 59 9.26 0.58 13.97
N HIS A 60 8.54 1.37 13.19
CA HIS A 60 8.55 2.82 13.26
C HIS A 60 7.15 3.38 13.50
N MET A 61 7.08 4.60 14.01
CA MET A 61 5.86 5.41 14.13
C MET A 61 6.15 6.82 13.65
N GLY A 62 5.35 7.32 12.71
CA GLY A 62 5.44 8.69 12.21
C GLY A 62 6.78 9.06 11.57
N ARG A 63 7.12 10.34 11.67
CA ARG A 63 8.35 10.93 11.10
C ARG A 63 9.07 11.84 12.12
N PRO A 64 9.68 11.30 13.15
CA PRO A 64 10.34 12.07 14.23
C PRO A 64 11.67 12.69 13.82
N LYS A 65 12.20 12.41 12.61
CA LYS A 65 13.43 13.00 12.03
C LYS A 65 14.70 12.73 12.86
N GLY A 66 14.76 11.58 13.52
CA GLY A 66 15.91 11.19 14.34
C GLY A 66 15.92 11.82 15.74
N GLU A 67 14.77 12.27 16.22
CA GLU A 67 14.60 12.83 17.56
C GLU A 67 13.54 12.05 18.33
N ARG A 68 13.77 11.86 19.64
CA ARG A 68 12.81 11.17 20.50
C ARG A 68 11.58 12.07 20.73
N ASN A 69 10.41 11.57 20.33
CA ASN A 69 9.12 12.20 20.58
C ASN A 69 8.17 11.20 21.26
N PRO A 70 7.78 11.43 22.53
CA PRO A 70 6.89 10.52 23.27
C PRO A 70 5.54 10.24 22.58
N GLU A 71 5.00 11.19 21.82
CA GLU A 71 3.76 11.03 21.06
C GLU A 71 3.88 9.99 19.92
N LEU A 72 5.12 9.69 19.51
CA LEU A 72 5.43 8.71 18.46
C LEU A 72 6.07 7.44 19.04
N SER A 73 5.87 7.17 20.34
CA SER A 73 6.29 5.93 20.97
C SER A 73 5.49 4.73 20.48
N LEU A 74 6.15 3.57 20.38
CA LEU A 74 5.51 2.30 20.05
C LEU A 74 4.90 1.59 21.27
N ARG A 75 4.95 2.19 22.47
CA ARG A 75 4.37 1.59 23.68
C ARG A 75 2.88 1.23 23.53
N PRO A 76 2.00 2.09 22.94
CA PRO A 76 0.60 1.71 22.72
C PRO A 76 0.46 0.48 21.79
N ALA A 77 1.37 0.33 20.81
CA ALA A 77 1.37 -0.85 19.94
C ALA A 77 1.79 -2.12 20.69
N ALA A 78 2.74 -2.03 21.66
CA ALA A 78 3.12 -3.16 22.51
C ALA A 78 1.95 -3.62 23.40
N GLU A 79 1.25 -2.67 24.01
CA GLU A 79 0.06 -2.93 24.84
C GLU A 79 -1.04 -3.60 24.02
N ARG A 80 -1.35 -3.04 22.85
CA ARG A 80 -2.36 -3.61 21.95
C ARG A 80 -1.98 -5.00 21.43
N LEU A 81 -0.71 -5.21 21.09
CA LEU A 81 -0.22 -6.53 20.66
C LEU A 81 -0.31 -7.55 21.80
N SER A 82 -0.02 -7.14 23.06
CA SER A 82 -0.16 -8.00 24.24
C SER A 82 -1.58 -8.51 24.42
N GLU A 83 -2.59 -7.63 24.24
CA GLU A 83 -4.01 -8.01 24.26
C GLU A 83 -4.34 -9.01 23.16
N LEU A 84 -3.89 -8.75 21.91
CA LEU A 84 -4.18 -9.59 20.76
C LEU A 84 -3.49 -10.96 20.77
N LEU A 85 -2.32 -11.06 21.41
CA LEU A 85 -1.60 -12.31 21.60
C LEU A 85 -2.06 -13.08 22.85
N GLU A 86 -2.80 -12.42 23.75
CA GLU A 86 -3.23 -12.95 25.06
C GLU A 86 -2.02 -13.35 25.94
N GLN A 87 -0.89 -12.66 25.74
CA GLN A 87 0.34 -12.87 26.51
C GLN A 87 1.15 -11.57 26.63
N PRO A 88 2.01 -11.44 27.66
CA PRO A 88 2.85 -10.25 27.83
C PRO A 88 3.77 -10.01 26.63
N VAL A 89 3.80 -8.77 26.14
CA VAL A 89 4.80 -8.26 25.21
C VAL A 89 5.70 -7.29 25.99
N GLN A 90 6.98 -7.64 26.11
CA GLN A 90 7.96 -6.76 26.72
C GLN A 90 8.21 -5.55 25.82
N PHE A 91 8.50 -4.40 26.40
CA PHE A 91 8.80 -3.18 25.64
C PHE A 91 10.14 -2.59 26.09
N ALA A 92 11.04 -2.37 25.13
CA ALA A 92 12.31 -1.71 25.38
C ALA A 92 12.18 -0.20 25.11
N ASP A 93 12.63 0.63 26.04
CA ASP A 93 12.53 2.10 25.94
C ASP A 93 13.47 2.71 24.87
N ASP A 94 14.32 1.89 24.25
CA ASP A 94 15.09 2.23 23.05
C ASP A 94 15.22 0.99 22.15
N CYS A 95 15.63 1.17 20.90
CA CYS A 95 15.87 0.06 19.99
C CYS A 95 17.32 -0.47 20.00
N ILE A 96 18.25 0.29 20.59
CA ILE A 96 19.66 -0.05 20.77
C ILE A 96 20.13 0.37 22.17
N GLY A 97 21.38 0.05 22.51
CA GLY A 97 22.00 0.42 23.79
C GLY A 97 22.06 -0.73 24.77
N SER A 98 22.77 -0.53 25.90
CA SER A 98 23.09 -1.58 26.87
C SER A 98 21.86 -2.22 27.53
N GLU A 99 20.85 -1.42 27.87
CA GLU A 99 19.63 -1.91 28.50
C GLU A 99 18.83 -2.79 27.50
N THR A 100 18.65 -2.31 26.26
CA THR A 100 17.99 -3.07 25.20
C THR A 100 18.76 -4.35 24.87
N ALA A 101 20.09 -4.31 24.82
CA ALA A 101 20.92 -5.51 24.62
C ALA A 101 20.74 -6.52 25.76
N ALA A 102 20.66 -6.06 27.01
CA ALA A 102 20.38 -6.93 28.16
C ALA A 102 19.00 -7.58 28.07
N MET A 103 17.96 -6.83 27.69
CA MET A 103 16.59 -7.36 27.46
C MET A 103 16.58 -8.41 26.35
N LYS A 104 17.23 -8.14 25.21
CA LYS A 104 17.35 -9.11 24.11
C LYS A 104 18.01 -10.41 24.56
N LYS A 105 19.10 -10.31 25.32
CA LYS A 105 19.84 -11.47 25.85
C LYS A 105 19.04 -12.28 26.87
N ALA A 106 18.17 -11.63 27.63
CA ALA A 106 17.32 -12.29 28.64
C ALA A 106 16.07 -12.94 28.06
N LEU A 107 15.71 -12.61 26.83
CA LEU A 107 14.49 -13.07 26.18
C LEU A 107 14.52 -14.60 25.98
N GLN A 108 13.44 -15.27 26.40
CA GLN A 108 13.33 -16.72 26.32
C GLN A 108 12.43 -17.15 25.14
N PRO A 109 12.59 -18.38 24.63
CA PRO A 109 11.66 -18.95 23.65
C PRO A 109 10.20 -18.81 24.11
N GLY A 110 9.33 -18.40 23.18
CA GLY A 110 7.92 -18.12 23.43
C GLY A 110 7.63 -16.71 23.94
N GLN A 111 8.64 -15.88 24.17
CA GLN A 111 8.49 -14.49 24.60
C GLN A 111 8.62 -13.51 23.42
N VAL A 112 8.01 -12.33 23.57
CA VAL A 112 8.03 -11.23 22.60
C VAL A 112 8.58 -9.97 23.24
N LEU A 113 9.50 -9.32 22.53
CA LEU A 113 10.02 -7.99 22.87
C LEU A 113 9.76 -7.04 21.69
N LEU A 114 9.05 -5.94 21.92
CA LEU A 114 8.95 -4.83 20.95
C LEU A 114 9.97 -3.75 21.33
N LEU A 115 10.77 -3.36 20.35
CA LEU A 115 11.72 -2.24 20.48
C LEU A 115 10.99 -0.91 20.30
N GLU A 116 11.53 0.18 20.88
CA GLU A 116 11.04 1.53 20.64
C GLU A 116 11.27 1.97 19.20
N ASN A 117 10.62 3.04 18.79
CA ASN A 117 10.56 3.59 17.46
C ASN A 117 11.96 3.76 16.83
N LEU A 118 12.22 2.97 15.79
CA LEU A 118 13.48 2.96 15.04
C LEU A 118 13.87 4.35 14.52
N ARG A 119 12.88 5.18 14.16
CA ARG A 119 13.09 6.51 13.59
C ARG A 119 13.42 7.60 14.63
N PHE A 120 13.51 7.24 15.90
CA PHE A 120 14.17 8.10 16.90
C PHE A 120 15.68 8.19 16.65
N HIS A 121 16.21 7.29 15.83
CA HIS A 121 17.58 7.28 15.35
C HIS A 121 17.63 7.62 13.86
N LYS A 122 18.37 8.68 13.50
CA LYS A 122 18.57 9.08 12.09
C LYS A 122 19.33 8.05 11.26
N GLU A 123 20.03 7.16 11.93
CA GLU A 123 20.79 6.03 11.38
C GLU A 123 19.87 5.03 10.66
N GLU A 124 18.62 4.91 11.10
CA GLU A 124 17.62 4.04 10.45
C GLU A 124 17.40 4.41 8.99
N GLU A 125 17.05 5.68 8.72
CA GLU A 125 16.75 6.13 7.36
C GLU A 125 18.00 6.23 6.47
N LYS A 126 19.19 6.31 7.08
CA LYS A 126 20.50 6.34 6.39
C LYS A 126 21.04 4.95 6.05
N ASN A 127 20.35 3.89 6.47
CA ASN A 127 20.81 2.51 6.32
C ASN A 127 22.22 2.30 6.93
N ASP A 128 22.41 2.83 8.14
CA ASP A 128 23.69 2.77 8.83
C ASP A 128 24.02 1.32 9.26
N PRO A 129 25.22 0.79 8.93
CA PRO A 129 25.57 -0.59 9.20
C PRO A 129 25.78 -0.90 10.69
N ASP A 130 26.28 0.05 11.48
CA ASP A 130 26.51 -0.17 12.92
C ASP A 130 25.17 -0.17 13.66
N PHE A 131 24.24 0.69 13.25
CA PHE A 131 22.86 0.66 13.76
C PHE A 131 22.16 -0.67 13.40
N ALA A 132 22.27 -1.12 12.16
CA ALA A 132 21.71 -2.41 11.73
C ALA A 132 22.29 -3.58 12.56
N LYS A 133 23.59 -3.56 12.84
CA LYS A 133 24.26 -4.56 13.68
C LYS A 133 23.74 -4.56 15.11
N ALA A 134 23.57 -3.38 15.72
CA ALA A 134 23.01 -3.24 17.05
C ALA A 134 21.56 -3.72 17.14
N LEU A 135 20.75 -3.51 16.09
CA LEU A 135 19.37 -3.99 16.04
C LEU A 135 19.27 -5.52 16.13
N VAL A 136 20.19 -6.26 15.52
CA VAL A 136 20.14 -7.73 15.45
C VAL A 136 21.12 -8.43 16.38
N GLU A 137 21.70 -7.70 17.32
CA GLU A 137 22.60 -8.29 18.31
C GLU A 137 21.90 -9.44 19.05
N GLY A 138 22.51 -10.63 19.05
CA GLY A 138 21.97 -11.85 19.63
C GLY A 138 20.92 -12.58 18.80
N CYS A 139 20.53 -12.07 17.63
CA CYS A 139 19.61 -12.73 16.72
C CYS A 139 20.35 -13.68 15.76
N THR A 140 19.68 -14.74 15.35
CA THR A 140 20.23 -15.75 14.43
C THR A 140 19.53 -15.79 13.07
N ALA A 141 18.35 -15.18 12.96
CA ALA A 141 17.58 -15.04 11.74
C ALA A 141 16.80 -13.72 11.74
N ALA A 142 16.44 -13.25 10.56
CA ALA A 142 15.65 -12.06 10.39
C ALA A 142 14.43 -12.34 9.50
N VAL A 143 13.33 -11.68 9.82
CA VAL A 143 12.06 -11.74 9.08
C VAL A 143 11.65 -10.33 8.69
N ASN A 144 11.36 -10.10 7.42
CA ASN A 144 10.66 -8.92 6.96
C ASN A 144 9.16 -9.22 6.82
N ASP A 145 8.34 -8.58 7.63
CA ASP A 145 6.87 -8.66 7.57
C ASP A 145 6.24 -7.26 7.44
N ALA A 146 7.02 -6.31 6.92
CA ALA A 146 6.68 -4.91 6.79
C ALA A 146 6.64 -4.47 5.34
N PHE A 147 5.62 -4.90 4.59
CA PHE A 147 5.49 -4.56 3.18
C PHE A 147 5.49 -3.03 2.95
N GLY A 148 4.74 -2.27 3.77
CA GLY A 148 4.61 -0.81 3.62
C GLY A 148 5.91 -0.02 3.68
N VAL A 149 7.01 -0.58 4.20
CA VAL A 149 8.35 0.04 4.22
C VAL A 149 9.36 -0.66 3.31
N SER A 150 8.97 -1.72 2.64
CA SER A 150 9.87 -2.52 1.80
C SER A 150 10.36 -1.78 0.55
N HIS A 151 9.75 -0.67 0.19
CA HIS A 151 10.21 0.24 -0.87
C HIS A 151 11.39 1.14 -0.43
N ARG A 152 11.82 1.07 0.83
CA ARG A 152 12.90 1.91 1.37
C ARG A 152 14.11 1.06 1.80
N ALA A 153 15.30 1.54 1.44
CA ALA A 153 16.56 0.89 1.83
C ALA A 153 16.98 1.37 3.25
N HIS A 154 16.19 1.04 4.28
CA HIS A 154 16.47 1.40 5.67
C HIS A 154 17.32 0.33 6.38
N ALA A 155 18.00 0.73 7.47
CA ALA A 155 18.87 -0.15 8.27
C ALA A 155 18.13 -1.38 8.80
N SER A 156 16.90 -1.19 9.30
CA SER A 156 16.06 -2.25 9.89
C SER A 156 15.59 -3.30 8.88
N VAL A 157 15.74 -3.05 7.58
CA VAL A 157 15.35 -3.96 6.49
C VAL A 157 16.59 -4.36 5.69
N VAL A 158 17.11 -3.44 4.86
CA VAL A 158 18.23 -3.75 3.95
C VAL A 158 19.53 -3.95 4.71
N GLY A 159 19.81 -3.10 5.72
CA GLY A 159 20.99 -3.23 6.56
C GLY A 159 21.01 -4.57 7.30
N VAL A 160 19.91 -4.92 7.96
CA VAL A 160 19.76 -6.20 8.67
C VAL A 160 19.85 -7.39 7.71
N GLY A 161 19.19 -7.33 6.54
CA GLY A 161 19.24 -8.42 5.56
C GLY A 161 20.61 -8.68 4.93
N LYS A 162 21.56 -7.73 5.07
CA LYS A 162 22.98 -7.95 4.71
C LYS A 162 23.79 -8.64 5.80
N LEU A 163 23.29 -8.65 7.05
CA LEU A 163 23.99 -9.21 8.21
C LEU A 163 23.48 -10.61 8.58
N LEU A 164 22.19 -10.86 8.38
CA LEU A 164 21.53 -12.13 8.69
C LEU A 164 20.71 -12.62 7.50
N PRO A 165 20.56 -13.94 7.31
CA PRO A 165 19.57 -14.48 6.40
C PRO A 165 18.19 -13.89 6.75
N MET A 166 17.59 -13.17 5.82
CA MET A 166 16.29 -12.56 5.99
C MET A 166 15.28 -13.26 5.10
N VAL A 167 14.16 -13.66 5.68
CA VAL A 167 13.06 -14.32 4.98
C VAL A 167 11.78 -13.50 5.08
N SER A 168 10.81 -13.83 4.25
CA SER A 168 9.49 -13.18 4.29
C SER A 168 8.65 -13.70 5.44
N GLY A 169 7.99 -12.79 6.18
CA GLY A 169 6.84 -13.11 7.01
C GLY A 169 5.59 -13.39 6.16
N LEU A 170 4.50 -13.80 6.80
CA LEU A 170 3.28 -14.23 6.10
C LEU A 170 2.50 -13.05 5.51
N LEU A 171 2.55 -11.86 6.14
CA LEU A 171 1.96 -10.65 5.58
C LEU A 171 2.70 -10.23 4.32
N LEU A 172 4.02 -10.11 4.39
CA LEU A 172 4.83 -9.74 3.23
C LEU A 172 4.69 -10.75 2.09
N LYS A 173 4.68 -12.05 2.42
CA LYS A 173 4.42 -13.11 1.44
C LYS A 173 3.08 -12.92 0.74
N LYS A 174 2.02 -12.66 1.49
CA LYS A 174 0.68 -12.44 0.94
C LYS A 174 0.64 -11.24 0.00
N GLU A 175 1.27 -10.12 0.39
CA GLU A 175 1.36 -8.92 -0.45
C GLU A 175 2.07 -9.20 -1.77
N ILE A 176 3.23 -9.89 -1.71
CA ILE A 176 3.99 -10.26 -2.90
C ILE A 176 3.20 -11.22 -3.80
N ASP A 177 2.61 -12.26 -3.22
CA ASP A 177 1.88 -13.27 -3.99
C ASP A 177 0.70 -12.66 -4.76
N PHE A 178 -0.06 -11.76 -4.14
CA PHE A 178 -1.20 -11.12 -4.78
C PHE A 178 -0.80 -10.07 -5.80
N LEU A 179 0.11 -9.15 -5.45
CA LEU A 179 0.52 -8.09 -6.36
C LEU A 179 1.33 -8.62 -7.53
N ASP A 180 2.34 -9.45 -7.27
CA ASP A 180 3.15 -10.08 -8.32
C ASP A 180 2.30 -11.02 -9.18
N GLY A 181 1.44 -11.82 -8.55
CA GLY A 181 0.57 -12.76 -9.23
C GLY A 181 -0.40 -12.10 -10.20
N VAL A 182 -1.01 -10.96 -9.80
CA VAL A 182 -1.97 -10.25 -10.67
C VAL A 182 -1.26 -9.43 -11.75
N ILE A 183 0.01 -9.03 -11.55
CA ILE A 183 0.78 -8.26 -12.52
C ILE A 183 1.47 -9.20 -13.54
N GLU A 184 2.16 -10.25 -13.06
CA GLU A 184 2.99 -11.09 -13.92
C GLU A 184 2.23 -12.24 -14.57
N ASN A 185 1.20 -12.79 -13.89
CA ASN A 185 0.43 -13.92 -14.35
C ASN A 185 -1.08 -13.72 -14.14
N PRO A 186 -1.70 -12.64 -14.67
CA PRO A 186 -3.12 -12.38 -14.49
C PRO A 186 -3.97 -13.43 -15.15
N LYS A 187 -5.09 -13.78 -14.53
CA LYS A 187 -6.19 -14.45 -15.25
C LYS A 187 -6.82 -13.43 -16.20
N ARG A 188 -6.89 -13.76 -17.48
CA ARG A 188 -7.41 -12.83 -18.50
C ARG A 188 -8.92 -13.03 -18.74
N PRO A 189 -9.65 -11.96 -19.09
CA PRO A 189 -9.19 -10.58 -19.30
C PRO A 189 -8.78 -9.88 -18.00
N PHE A 190 -7.75 -9.03 -18.06
CA PHE A 190 -7.21 -8.27 -16.94
C PHE A 190 -7.45 -6.77 -17.11
N ALA A 191 -8.05 -6.14 -16.11
CA ALA A 191 -8.26 -4.70 -16.06
C ALA A 191 -7.44 -4.03 -14.96
N ALA A 192 -6.88 -2.87 -15.28
CA ALA A 192 -6.33 -1.94 -14.31
C ALA A 192 -7.21 -0.69 -14.21
N ILE A 193 -7.56 -0.28 -12.99
CA ILE A 193 -8.28 0.96 -12.72
C ILE A 193 -7.32 1.90 -12.03
N ILE A 194 -7.03 3.03 -12.64
CA ILE A 194 -6.05 3.99 -12.17
C ILE A 194 -6.74 5.35 -11.98
N GLY A 195 -6.86 5.77 -10.74
CA GLY A 195 -7.38 7.08 -10.35
C GLY A 195 -6.31 7.95 -9.71
N GLY A 196 -6.68 9.16 -9.34
CA GLY A 196 -5.80 10.11 -8.68
C GLY A 196 -5.83 11.51 -9.29
N ALA A 197 -5.09 12.45 -8.70
CA ALA A 197 -5.16 13.86 -9.08
C ALA A 197 -4.40 14.17 -10.37
N LYS A 198 -3.18 13.65 -10.53
CA LYS A 198 -2.26 14.03 -11.62
C LYS A 198 -1.70 12.82 -12.36
N ILE A 199 -1.59 12.97 -13.69
CA ILE A 199 -0.96 11.96 -14.54
C ILE A 199 0.53 11.78 -14.21
N SER A 200 1.24 12.85 -13.83
CA SER A 200 2.66 12.82 -13.44
C SER A 200 2.96 11.81 -12.34
N ASP A 201 2.03 11.59 -11.42
CA ASP A 201 2.20 10.73 -10.26
C ASP A 201 1.99 9.24 -10.58
N LYS A 202 1.43 8.93 -11.76
CA LYS A 202 1.01 7.57 -12.15
C LYS A 202 1.55 7.13 -13.52
N ILE A 203 2.43 7.91 -14.15
CA ILE A 203 2.96 7.60 -15.49
C ILE A 203 3.59 6.21 -15.54
N GLN A 204 4.43 5.88 -14.56
CA GLN A 204 5.13 4.59 -14.54
C GLN A 204 4.16 3.43 -14.32
N VAL A 205 3.15 3.62 -13.47
CA VAL A 205 2.09 2.63 -13.25
C VAL A 205 1.35 2.35 -14.56
N ILE A 206 0.90 3.42 -15.26
CA ILE A 206 0.20 3.28 -16.54
C ILE A 206 1.09 2.60 -17.57
N ALA A 207 2.36 3.04 -17.68
CA ALA A 207 3.31 2.49 -18.64
C ALA A 207 3.58 1.00 -18.40
N ASN A 208 3.78 0.58 -17.15
CA ASN A 208 4.00 -0.83 -16.81
C ASN A 208 2.74 -1.67 -17.05
N LEU A 209 1.57 -1.15 -16.66
CA LEU A 209 0.31 -1.88 -16.79
C LEU A 209 -0.20 -1.96 -18.24
N MET A 210 0.16 -1.02 -19.12
CA MET A 210 -0.13 -1.13 -20.58
C MET A 210 0.47 -2.38 -21.22
N GLU A 211 1.60 -2.87 -20.67
CA GLU A 211 2.25 -4.08 -21.18
C GLU A 211 1.56 -5.37 -20.73
N LYS A 212 0.70 -5.26 -19.73
CA LYS A 212 0.17 -6.41 -18.98
C LYS A 212 -1.34 -6.50 -18.98
N ALA A 213 -2.06 -5.37 -18.90
CA ALA A 213 -3.50 -5.31 -18.84
C ALA A 213 -4.15 -5.27 -20.23
N ASP A 214 -5.30 -5.92 -20.38
CA ASP A 214 -6.12 -5.85 -21.58
C ASP A 214 -6.87 -4.52 -21.66
N VAL A 215 -7.22 -3.95 -20.47
CA VAL A 215 -7.94 -2.68 -20.35
C VAL A 215 -7.39 -1.86 -19.19
N ILE A 216 -7.21 -0.55 -19.41
CA ILE A 216 -6.90 0.43 -18.38
C ILE A 216 -8.04 1.44 -18.30
N MET A 217 -8.68 1.54 -17.15
CA MET A 217 -9.72 2.54 -16.90
C MET A 217 -9.13 3.69 -16.08
N ILE A 218 -9.26 4.90 -16.60
CA ILE A 218 -8.70 6.11 -15.99
C ILE A 218 -9.80 6.87 -15.25
N GLY A 219 -9.52 7.32 -14.02
CA GLY A 219 -10.44 8.15 -13.23
C GLY A 219 -9.73 9.28 -12.48
N GLY A 220 -10.49 10.04 -11.70
CA GLY A 220 -9.96 11.15 -10.92
C GLY A 220 -9.53 12.35 -11.76
N GLY A 221 -8.80 13.28 -11.16
CA GLY A 221 -8.32 14.49 -11.82
C GLY A 221 -7.40 14.25 -13.01
N MET A 222 -6.65 13.12 -13.02
CA MET A 222 -5.80 12.81 -14.16
C MET A 222 -6.60 12.45 -15.41
N ALA A 223 -7.83 11.91 -15.29
CA ALA A 223 -8.71 11.68 -16.43
C ALA A 223 -8.99 12.95 -17.21
N ASN A 224 -9.10 14.09 -16.51
CA ASN A 224 -9.32 15.39 -17.15
C ASN A 224 -8.16 15.77 -18.07
N THR A 225 -6.92 15.41 -17.70
CA THR A 225 -5.74 15.63 -18.56
C THR A 225 -5.79 14.79 -19.83
N PHE A 226 -6.20 13.53 -19.74
CA PHE A 226 -6.38 12.66 -20.90
C PHE A 226 -7.49 13.17 -21.83
N VAL A 227 -8.64 13.53 -21.28
CA VAL A 227 -9.79 14.04 -22.06
C VAL A 227 -9.46 15.39 -22.70
N ALA A 228 -8.78 16.29 -21.98
CA ALA A 228 -8.31 17.55 -22.57
C ALA A 228 -7.26 17.33 -23.65
N ALA A 229 -6.41 16.31 -23.53
CA ALA A 229 -5.43 15.96 -24.55
C ALA A 229 -6.07 15.46 -25.86
N GLU A 230 -7.32 14.97 -25.83
CA GLU A 230 -8.13 14.66 -27.01
C GLU A 230 -8.75 15.90 -27.68
N GLY A 231 -8.60 17.07 -27.05
CA GLY A 231 -9.04 18.36 -27.60
C GLY A 231 -10.31 18.93 -26.99
N TYR A 232 -10.83 18.32 -25.90
CA TYR A 232 -11.99 18.86 -25.18
C TYR A 232 -11.59 19.99 -24.24
N ASP A 233 -12.45 21.00 -24.12
CA ASP A 233 -12.33 22.01 -23.05
C ASP A 233 -12.88 21.39 -21.75
N MET A 234 -12.05 21.27 -20.74
CA MET A 234 -12.45 20.73 -19.44
C MET A 234 -12.73 21.85 -18.41
N GLY A 235 -12.99 23.09 -18.88
CA GLY A 235 -13.32 24.24 -18.04
C GLY A 235 -12.25 24.48 -16.97
N ARG A 236 -12.70 24.63 -15.71
CA ARG A 236 -11.82 24.83 -14.54
C ARG A 236 -11.33 23.54 -13.89
N SER A 237 -11.55 22.38 -14.52
CA SER A 237 -11.08 21.09 -14.00
C SER A 237 -9.57 21.07 -13.80
N LEU A 238 -9.12 20.36 -12.78
CA LEU A 238 -7.70 20.08 -12.58
C LEU A 238 -7.14 19.39 -13.83
N GLN A 239 -6.11 19.97 -14.43
CA GLN A 239 -5.45 19.47 -15.63
C GLN A 239 -3.94 19.69 -15.52
N ASP A 240 -3.17 18.72 -15.97
CA ASP A 240 -1.72 18.81 -16.13
C ASP A 240 -1.40 19.17 -17.58
N LYS A 241 -1.51 20.46 -17.92
CA LYS A 241 -1.45 20.96 -19.30
C LYS A 241 -0.14 20.64 -20.01
N ASP A 242 0.97 20.62 -19.26
CA ASP A 242 2.30 20.30 -19.80
C ASP A 242 2.43 18.79 -20.15
N ARG A 243 1.41 17.98 -19.84
CA ARG A 243 1.38 16.54 -20.06
C ARG A 243 0.40 16.07 -21.13
N PHE A 244 -0.22 16.97 -21.87
CA PHE A 244 -1.16 16.59 -22.94
C PHE A 244 -0.51 15.73 -24.03
N GLU A 245 0.71 16.09 -24.45
CA GLU A 245 1.45 15.28 -25.42
C GLU A 245 1.77 13.89 -24.87
N LEU A 246 2.18 13.80 -23.60
CA LEU A 246 2.41 12.55 -22.93
C LEU A 246 1.15 11.69 -22.87
N ALA A 247 0.00 12.27 -22.52
CA ALA A 247 -1.29 11.56 -22.48
C ALA A 247 -1.66 10.98 -23.84
N ARG A 248 -1.51 11.77 -24.93
CA ARG A 248 -1.73 11.29 -26.31
C ARG A 248 -0.80 10.14 -26.68
N ASN A 249 0.49 10.26 -26.32
CA ASN A 249 1.48 9.22 -26.59
C ASN A 249 1.19 7.92 -25.84
N LEU A 250 0.73 8.01 -24.58
CA LEU A 250 0.32 6.86 -23.79
C LEU A 250 -0.89 6.15 -24.41
N MET A 251 -1.92 6.90 -24.80
CA MET A 251 -3.11 6.32 -25.47
C MET A 251 -2.75 5.63 -26.78
N LYS A 252 -1.90 6.26 -27.60
CA LYS A 252 -1.41 5.67 -28.86
C LYS A 252 -0.61 4.39 -28.59
N LYS A 253 0.34 4.44 -27.65
CA LYS A 253 1.20 3.30 -27.29
C LYS A 253 0.36 2.14 -26.75
N ALA A 254 -0.61 2.40 -25.88
CA ALA A 254 -1.51 1.38 -25.34
C ALA A 254 -2.20 0.60 -26.50
N LYS A 255 -2.76 1.33 -27.45
CA LYS A 255 -3.43 0.73 -28.61
C LYS A 255 -2.47 -0.11 -29.48
N GLU A 256 -1.24 0.37 -29.67
CA GLU A 256 -0.20 -0.37 -30.40
C GLU A 256 0.20 -1.67 -29.69
N MET A 257 0.10 -1.70 -28.35
CA MET A 257 0.38 -2.85 -27.50
C MET A 257 -0.80 -3.80 -27.29
N GLY A 258 -1.98 -3.45 -27.83
CA GLY A 258 -3.21 -4.24 -27.69
C GLY A 258 -3.90 -4.06 -26.34
N SER A 259 -3.61 -2.99 -25.62
CA SER A 259 -4.30 -2.56 -24.40
C SER A 259 -5.21 -1.38 -24.70
N ASP A 260 -6.44 -1.40 -24.18
CA ASP A 260 -7.38 -0.30 -24.37
C ASP A 260 -7.36 0.65 -23.16
N ILE A 261 -7.14 1.95 -23.39
CA ILE A 261 -7.37 2.97 -22.36
C ILE A 261 -8.81 3.49 -22.50
N ILE A 262 -9.63 3.29 -21.48
CA ILE A 262 -11.01 3.77 -21.43
C ILE A 262 -11.06 5.01 -20.54
N LEU A 263 -11.54 6.11 -21.09
CA LEU A 263 -11.71 7.41 -20.43
C LEU A 263 -13.16 7.63 -20.01
N PRO A 264 -13.42 8.48 -19.00
CA PRO A 264 -14.76 8.91 -18.66
C PRO A 264 -15.45 9.61 -19.85
N VAL A 265 -16.72 9.30 -20.06
CA VAL A 265 -17.57 9.90 -21.09
C VAL A 265 -18.46 11.01 -20.54
N ASP A 266 -18.71 10.99 -19.23
CA ASP A 266 -19.42 12.03 -18.50
C ASP A 266 -18.87 12.17 -17.07
N PHE A 267 -19.18 13.29 -16.43
CA PHE A 267 -18.62 13.69 -15.15
C PHE A 267 -19.69 14.31 -14.26
N MET A 268 -19.54 14.14 -12.94
CA MET A 268 -20.17 14.99 -11.94
C MET A 268 -19.35 16.26 -11.84
N ALA A 269 -19.88 17.36 -12.33
CA ALA A 269 -19.21 18.66 -12.35
C ALA A 269 -19.74 19.56 -11.25
N GLY A 270 -18.84 20.28 -10.58
CA GLY A 270 -19.15 21.37 -9.64
C GLY A 270 -18.70 22.72 -10.20
N ASP A 271 -19.41 23.80 -9.85
CA ASP A 271 -18.99 25.17 -10.16
C ASP A 271 -17.97 25.73 -9.17
N ALA A 272 -17.71 24.99 -8.09
CA ALA A 272 -16.67 25.27 -7.10
C ALA A 272 -16.13 23.97 -6.52
N PHE A 273 -14.88 23.98 -6.01
CA PHE A 273 -14.31 22.88 -5.23
C PHE A 273 -14.85 22.91 -3.78
N SER A 274 -16.09 22.46 -3.61
CA SER A 274 -16.84 22.53 -2.35
C SER A 274 -17.99 21.54 -2.34
N GLU A 275 -18.31 20.97 -1.18
CA GLU A 275 -19.53 20.15 -0.98
C GLU A 275 -20.84 20.93 -1.22
N LYS A 276 -20.78 22.26 -1.18
CA LYS A 276 -21.92 23.15 -1.41
C LYS A 276 -22.00 23.70 -2.82
N ALA A 277 -21.16 23.19 -3.74
CA ALA A 277 -21.18 23.59 -5.14
C ALA A 277 -22.53 23.27 -5.80
N ASN A 278 -22.92 24.05 -6.80
CA ASN A 278 -23.94 23.60 -7.73
C ASN A 278 -23.38 22.44 -8.55
N ILE A 279 -24.22 21.42 -8.81
CA ILE A 279 -23.79 20.18 -9.42
C ILE A 279 -24.51 19.96 -10.73
N LYS A 280 -23.78 19.51 -11.74
CA LYS A 280 -24.32 19.05 -13.03
C LYS A 280 -23.64 17.78 -13.47
N VAL A 281 -24.35 16.95 -14.25
CA VAL A 281 -23.72 15.92 -15.06
C VAL A 281 -23.41 16.52 -16.43
N LEU A 282 -22.14 16.53 -16.83
CA LEU A 282 -21.67 17.08 -18.09
C LEU A 282 -20.91 16.01 -18.88
N GLU A 283 -21.14 15.94 -20.19
CA GLU A 283 -20.24 15.22 -21.10
C GLU A 283 -19.00 16.08 -21.40
N ALA A 284 -17.89 15.46 -21.81
CA ALA A 284 -16.64 16.17 -22.08
C ALA A 284 -16.81 17.37 -23.03
N LYS A 285 -17.68 17.24 -24.05
CA LYS A 285 -17.95 18.29 -25.04
C LYS A 285 -18.74 19.49 -24.50
N ASP A 286 -19.36 19.36 -23.32
CA ASP A 286 -20.28 20.36 -22.74
C ASP A 286 -19.62 21.16 -21.62
N PHE A 287 -18.33 20.90 -21.33
CA PHE A 287 -17.59 21.64 -20.33
C PHE A 287 -17.24 23.06 -20.78
N SER A 288 -17.30 23.98 -19.83
CA SER A 288 -16.84 25.36 -19.97
C SER A 288 -16.67 25.96 -18.56
N ASP A 289 -16.04 27.13 -18.43
CA ASP A 289 -16.03 27.89 -17.17
C ASP A 289 -17.47 28.20 -16.71
N PRO A 290 -17.83 28.05 -15.43
CA PRO A 290 -16.96 27.79 -14.27
C PRO A 290 -16.83 26.30 -13.86
N TRP A 291 -17.34 25.37 -14.66
CA TRP A 291 -17.48 23.96 -14.28
C TRP A 291 -16.12 23.24 -14.20
N MET A 292 -16.01 22.37 -13.20
CA MET A 292 -14.88 21.45 -13.01
C MET A 292 -15.36 20.04 -12.76
N ALA A 293 -14.72 19.06 -13.38
CA ALA A 293 -14.98 17.63 -13.17
C ALA A 293 -14.41 17.20 -11.82
N LEU A 294 -15.27 16.72 -10.93
CA LEU A 294 -14.92 16.33 -9.56
C LEU A 294 -15.18 14.85 -9.27
N ASP A 295 -15.96 14.16 -10.12
CA ASP A 295 -16.16 12.71 -10.09
C ASP A 295 -16.55 12.22 -11.48
N ILE A 296 -16.50 10.91 -11.70
CA ILE A 296 -17.06 10.29 -12.91
C ILE A 296 -18.59 10.32 -12.88
N GLY A 297 -19.20 10.48 -14.07
CA GLY A 297 -20.64 10.55 -14.21
C GLY A 297 -21.32 9.18 -14.31
N PRO A 298 -22.68 9.18 -14.32
CA PRO A 298 -23.46 7.94 -14.32
C PRO A 298 -23.31 7.09 -15.61
N LYS A 299 -23.03 7.69 -16.75
CA LYS A 299 -22.73 6.94 -18.00
C LYS A 299 -21.38 6.25 -17.89
N THR A 300 -20.38 6.93 -17.30
CA THR A 300 -19.05 6.38 -17.06
C THR A 300 -19.09 5.24 -16.05
N ILE A 301 -19.81 5.40 -14.95
CA ILE A 301 -20.01 4.33 -13.95
C ILE A 301 -20.58 3.08 -14.64
N ARG A 302 -21.59 3.25 -15.47
CA ARG A 302 -22.19 2.13 -16.22
C ARG A 302 -21.18 1.49 -17.17
N LEU A 303 -20.49 2.30 -17.98
CA LEU A 303 -19.46 1.82 -18.91
C LEU A 303 -18.39 1.00 -18.21
N TYR A 304 -17.85 1.52 -17.08
CA TYR A 304 -16.80 0.84 -16.31
C TYR A 304 -17.34 -0.44 -15.68
N THR A 305 -18.51 -0.40 -15.06
CA THR A 305 -19.14 -1.58 -14.46
C THR A 305 -19.38 -2.70 -15.48
N GLU A 306 -19.90 -2.37 -16.67
CA GLU A 306 -20.13 -3.37 -17.73
C GLU A 306 -18.81 -3.94 -18.29
N THR A 307 -17.77 -3.13 -18.33
CA THR A 307 -16.43 -3.61 -18.71
C THR A 307 -15.88 -4.55 -17.64
N LEU A 308 -15.97 -4.18 -16.35
CA LEU A 308 -15.49 -4.96 -15.22
C LEU A 308 -16.14 -6.34 -15.10
N LYS A 309 -17.43 -6.47 -15.42
CA LYS A 309 -18.15 -7.76 -15.41
C LYS A 309 -17.51 -8.85 -16.28
N LYS A 310 -16.72 -8.46 -17.28
CA LYS A 310 -16.04 -9.37 -18.19
C LYS A 310 -14.65 -9.79 -17.70
N MET A 311 -14.13 -9.13 -16.68
CA MET A 311 -12.75 -9.30 -16.22
C MET A 311 -12.60 -10.51 -15.30
N LYS A 312 -11.40 -11.11 -15.33
CA LYS A 312 -11.00 -12.21 -14.46
C LYS A 312 -9.89 -11.83 -13.49
N SER A 313 -9.23 -10.71 -13.75
CA SER A 313 -8.31 -10.05 -12.81
C SER A 313 -8.55 -8.55 -12.84
N VAL A 314 -8.50 -7.92 -11.67
CA VAL A 314 -8.65 -6.47 -11.52
C VAL A 314 -7.63 -5.96 -10.52
N VAL A 315 -6.89 -4.91 -10.89
CA VAL A 315 -6.10 -4.09 -9.99
C VAL A 315 -6.73 -2.70 -9.93
N TRP A 316 -6.95 -2.18 -8.72
CA TRP A 316 -7.45 -0.83 -8.54
C TRP A 316 -6.51 0.00 -7.67
N ASN A 317 -6.11 1.17 -8.17
CA ASN A 317 -5.24 2.12 -7.46
C ASN A 317 -5.70 3.56 -7.69
N GLY A 318 -6.23 4.19 -6.65
CA GLY A 318 -6.66 5.59 -6.63
C GLY A 318 -8.15 5.81 -6.93
N PRO A 319 -8.76 6.85 -6.34
CA PRO A 319 -10.18 7.14 -6.45
C PRO A 319 -10.57 7.69 -7.82
N MET A 320 -11.87 7.57 -8.15
CA MET A 320 -12.44 8.05 -9.40
C MET A 320 -12.85 9.52 -9.37
N GLY A 321 -12.92 10.11 -8.18
CA GLY A 321 -13.32 11.48 -7.91
C GLY A 321 -12.86 11.97 -6.54
N VAL A 322 -13.33 13.14 -6.11
CA VAL A 322 -13.05 13.74 -4.79
C VAL A 322 -13.96 13.10 -3.75
N PHE A 323 -13.70 11.84 -3.42
CA PHE A 323 -14.58 10.99 -2.61
C PHE A 323 -14.73 11.46 -1.16
N GLU A 324 -13.82 12.32 -0.69
CA GLU A 324 -13.92 12.98 0.62
C GLU A 324 -15.10 13.96 0.69
N MET A 325 -15.56 14.46 -0.46
CA MET A 325 -16.73 15.30 -0.59
C MET A 325 -17.93 14.45 -0.99
N LYS A 326 -18.90 14.30 -0.10
CA LYS A 326 -20.08 13.44 -0.29
C LYS A 326 -20.76 13.54 -1.66
N PRO A 327 -20.95 14.74 -2.28
CA PRO A 327 -21.57 14.85 -3.60
C PRO A 327 -20.75 14.28 -4.76
N PHE A 328 -19.43 14.08 -4.56
CA PHE A 328 -18.47 13.63 -5.55
C PHE A 328 -17.80 12.29 -5.20
N ALA A 329 -18.46 11.51 -4.34
CA ALA A 329 -18.00 10.19 -3.90
C ALA A 329 -18.65 9.03 -4.65
N THR A 330 -19.76 9.28 -5.34
CA THR A 330 -20.61 8.25 -5.95
C THR A 330 -19.87 7.39 -6.94
N GLY A 331 -19.02 7.99 -7.77
CA GLY A 331 -18.23 7.25 -8.78
C GLY A 331 -17.26 6.27 -8.12
N THR A 332 -16.51 6.73 -7.14
CA THR A 332 -15.55 5.90 -6.42
C THR A 332 -16.22 4.73 -5.69
N PHE A 333 -17.32 4.98 -4.98
CA PHE A 333 -18.05 3.94 -4.25
C PHE A 333 -18.74 2.94 -5.20
N ALA A 334 -19.31 3.40 -6.30
CA ALA A 334 -19.92 2.53 -7.30
C ALA A 334 -18.90 1.58 -7.95
N ILE A 335 -17.70 2.06 -8.23
CA ILE A 335 -16.61 1.21 -8.77
C ILE A 335 -16.12 0.21 -7.73
N ALA A 336 -15.96 0.64 -6.45
CA ALA A 336 -15.64 -0.28 -5.36
C ALA A 336 -16.66 -1.42 -5.25
N GLU A 337 -17.95 -1.08 -5.25
CA GLU A 337 -19.04 -2.05 -5.19
C GLU A 337 -19.06 -2.98 -6.42
N ALA A 338 -18.83 -2.42 -7.61
CA ALA A 338 -18.76 -3.21 -8.82
C ALA A 338 -17.64 -4.26 -8.76
N ILE A 339 -16.44 -3.88 -8.30
CA ILE A 339 -15.29 -4.80 -8.15
C ILE A 339 -15.58 -5.84 -7.09
N ALA A 340 -16.16 -5.46 -5.94
CA ALA A 340 -16.48 -6.35 -4.82
C ALA A 340 -17.46 -7.49 -5.19
N ASN A 341 -18.25 -7.30 -6.26
CA ASN A 341 -19.24 -8.28 -6.72
C ASN A 341 -18.76 -9.13 -7.93
N LEU A 342 -17.47 -9.05 -8.30
CA LEU A 342 -16.93 -9.83 -9.41
C LEU A 342 -16.52 -11.24 -8.99
N ASP A 343 -16.74 -12.19 -9.88
CA ASP A 343 -16.06 -13.51 -9.83
C ASP A 343 -14.68 -13.38 -10.50
N ALA A 344 -13.75 -12.71 -9.82
CA ALA A 344 -12.43 -12.36 -10.34
C ALA A 344 -11.39 -12.27 -9.22
N THR A 345 -10.11 -12.34 -9.57
CA THR A 345 -9.03 -11.95 -8.66
C THR A 345 -8.97 -10.42 -8.58
N THR A 346 -9.27 -9.87 -7.41
CA THR A 346 -9.37 -8.42 -7.18
C THR A 346 -8.33 -7.95 -6.18
N VAL A 347 -7.46 -7.03 -6.58
CA VAL A 347 -6.38 -6.47 -5.75
C VAL A 347 -6.52 -4.96 -5.67
N ILE A 348 -6.57 -4.46 -4.44
CA ILE A 348 -6.65 -3.03 -4.16
C ILE A 348 -5.27 -2.55 -3.71
N GLY A 349 -4.73 -1.56 -4.42
CA GLY A 349 -3.47 -0.90 -4.07
C GLY A 349 -3.67 0.57 -3.75
N GLY A 350 -2.85 1.10 -2.84
CA GLY A 350 -2.88 2.51 -2.44
C GLY A 350 -3.82 2.81 -1.27
N GLY A 351 -3.41 3.77 -0.45
CA GLY A 351 -4.09 4.08 0.81
C GLY A 351 -5.51 4.66 0.63
N GLU A 352 -5.72 5.47 -0.40
CA GLU A 352 -7.04 6.08 -0.67
C GLU A 352 -8.07 5.02 -1.06
N SER A 353 -7.73 4.11 -1.99
CA SER A 353 -8.62 3.01 -2.40
C SER A 353 -8.90 2.05 -1.24
N ALA A 354 -7.89 1.72 -0.44
CA ALA A 354 -8.06 0.90 0.77
C ALA A 354 -8.98 1.59 1.79
N SER A 355 -8.85 2.91 1.98
CA SER A 355 -9.74 3.69 2.86
C SER A 355 -11.21 3.67 2.40
N VAL A 356 -11.45 3.74 1.10
CA VAL A 356 -12.82 3.63 0.54
C VAL A 356 -13.43 2.27 0.85
N VAL A 357 -12.69 1.20 0.62
CA VAL A 357 -13.13 -0.19 0.85
C VAL A 357 -13.43 -0.42 2.33
N ASP A 358 -12.60 0.13 3.22
CA ASP A 358 -12.79 0.11 4.66
C ASP A 358 -14.06 0.88 5.11
N GLN A 359 -14.23 2.12 4.62
CA GLN A 359 -15.43 2.92 4.91
C GLN A 359 -16.72 2.22 4.50
N MET A 360 -16.68 1.42 3.44
CA MET A 360 -17.82 0.62 2.98
C MET A 360 -18.00 -0.69 3.75
N GLY A 361 -17.01 -1.12 4.55
CA GLY A 361 -17.03 -2.39 5.28
C GLY A 361 -17.05 -3.62 4.36
N ILE A 362 -16.39 -3.55 3.21
CA ILE A 362 -16.41 -4.60 2.18
C ILE A 362 -15.03 -5.21 1.87
N GLU A 363 -14.05 -5.04 2.75
CA GLU A 363 -12.68 -5.56 2.54
C GLU A 363 -12.63 -7.06 2.27
N ASP A 364 -13.50 -7.83 2.95
CA ASP A 364 -13.59 -9.28 2.85
C ASP A 364 -14.08 -9.78 1.48
N LYS A 365 -14.65 -8.90 0.67
CA LYS A 365 -15.09 -9.21 -0.70
C LYS A 365 -13.97 -9.14 -1.74
N PHE A 366 -12.81 -8.61 -1.37
CA PHE A 366 -11.66 -8.53 -2.28
C PHE A 366 -10.69 -9.68 -2.02
N SER A 367 -10.01 -10.13 -3.07
CA SER A 367 -8.97 -11.14 -2.94
C SER A 367 -7.82 -10.62 -2.07
N HIS A 368 -7.49 -9.33 -2.21
CA HIS A 368 -6.47 -8.68 -1.40
C HIS A 368 -6.66 -7.15 -1.38
N VAL A 369 -6.57 -6.57 -0.18
CA VAL A 369 -6.44 -5.13 0.04
C VAL A 369 -5.05 -4.88 0.60
N SER A 370 -4.19 -4.21 -0.18
CA SER A 370 -2.80 -4.01 0.20
C SER A 370 -2.65 -3.00 1.33
N THR A 371 -1.82 -3.36 2.30
CA THR A 371 -1.43 -2.47 3.41
C THR A 371 -0.25 -1.56 3.04
N GLY A 372 0.32 -1.74 1.84
CA GLY A 372 1.64 -1.24 1.45
C GLY A 372 1.70 0.23 1.04
N GLY A 373 0.59 0.89 0.72
CA GLY A 373 0.61 2.29 0.29
C GLY A 373 1.60 2.55 -0.86
N GLY A 374 2.71 3.24 -0.56
CA GLY A 374 3.77 3.53 -1.54
C GLY A 374 4.47 2.29 -2.09
N ALA A 375 4.65 1.24 -1.27
CA ALA A 375 5.28 0.00 -1.72
C ALA A 375 4.44 -0.73 -2.77
N SER A 376 3.11 -0.76 -2.60
CA SER A 376 2.22 -1.32 -3.63
C SER A 376 2.24 -0.51 -4.93
N LEU A 377 2.35 0.82 -4.83
CA LEU A 377 2.48 1.68 -6.01
C LEU A 377 3.76 1.36 -6.78
N GLU A 378 4.91 1.30 -6.11
CA GLU A 378 6.20 0.99 -6.74
C GLU A 378 6.22 -0.42 -7.36
N MET A 379 5.54 -1.41 -6.75
CA MET A 379 5.36 -2.72 -7.41
C MET A 379 4.51 -2.63 -8.68
N LEU A 380 3.44 -1.84 -8.66
CA LEU A 380 2.62 -1.60 -9.85
C LEU A 380 3.40 -0.85 -10.95
N GLU A 381 4.42 -0.07 -10.59
CA GLU A 381 5.37 0.55 -11.51
C GLU A 381 6.39 -0.44 -12.10
N GLY A 382 6.40 -1.69 -11.62
CA GLY A 382 7.36 -2.72 -12.03
C GLY A 382 8.71 -2.63 -11.31
N MET A 383 8.78 -1.86 -10.21
CA MET A 383 10.01 -1.70 -9.45
C MET A 383 10.25 -2.88 -8.51
N VAL A 384 11.50 -3.31 -8.42
CA VAL A 384 11.91 -4.29 -7.41
C VAL A 384 12.15 -3.57 -6.09
N LEU A 385 11.33 -3.88 -5.08
CA LEU A 385 11.44 -3.24 -3.77
C LEU A 385 12.71 -3.69 -3.04
N PRO A 386 13.53 -2.78 -2.47
CA PRO A 386 14.77 -3.13 -1.76
C PRO A 386 14.55 -4.14 -0.62
N GLY A 387 13.45 -4.00 0.14
CA GLY A 387 13.09 -4.90 1.23
C GLY A 387 12.58 -6.27 0.79
N VAL A 388 12.27 -6.44 -0.50
CA VAL A 388 11.97 -7.73 -1.12
C VAL A 388 13.22 -8.31 -1.76
N ALA A 389 14.03 -7.46 -2.41
CA ALA A 389 15.28 -7.89 -3.05
C ALA A 389 16.26 -8.53 -2.05
N VAL A 390 16.32 -8.03 -0.82
CA VAL A 390 17.23 -8.52 0.23
C VAL A 390 16.82 -9.87 0.84
N LEU A 391 15.59 -10.34 0.60
CA LEU A 391 15.14 -11.65 1.07
C LEU A 391 15.94 -12.78 0.40
N ALA A 392 16.22 -13.83 1.16
CA ALA A 392 16.83 -15.04 0.64
C ALA A 392 15.95 -15.69 -0.44
N ASP A 393 16.59 -16.15 -1.51
CA ASP A 393 15.92 -16.88 -2.59
C ASP A 393 15.68 -18.34 -2.19
N LYS A 394 14.60 -18.96 -2.69
CA LYS A 394 14.41 -20.40 -2.63
C LYS A 394 15.38 -21.07 -3.60
N GLU A 395 16.00 -22.16 -3.16
CA GLU A 395 16.83 -23.03 -4.00
C GLU A 395 16.01 -23.73 -5.09
#